data_c3e47f4f65f6f31c9aed7224864afe72
#
_entry.id   c3e47f4f65f6f31c9aed7224864afe72
#
_cell.length_a   1.000
_cell.length_b   1.000
_cell.length_c   1.000
_cell.angle_alpha   90.00
_cell.angle_beta   90.00
_cell.angle_gamma   90.00
#
_symmetry.space_group_name_H-M   'P 1'
#
loop_
_entity.id
_entity.type
_entity.pdbx_description
1 polymer ?
#
loop_
_entity_poly.entity_id
_entity_poly.type
_entity_poly.pdbx_seq_one_letter_code
_entity_poly.pdbx_strand_id
1 'polypeptide(L)'
;MLLDIRQAAVDQRLFPFSAEVDSGQLIHLVGPNGAGKSSLLASLAGLLDVKGDILLNDEPLVAWAAPRLARHRAYLPQQQRPSEQMPVWHYLLMHDVQQTSASEQQLMYFTDALKISDKLHRPLGQLSGGEWQRVRLAAVFSQVSQPQGQLLLLDEPMTGLDIGQQAVFDRLLPGLLERGVTVIMSSHDLNHTLRHADIVWLMRAGQPALQGNPQEILTPEHLSALYQVTFRQLQVEGRSFLTTFA
;
A
#
# COMPACT_ATOMS: atom_id res chain seq x y z
N MET A 1 15.83 -2.71 11.57
CA MET A 1 15.54 -2.30 10.16
C MET A 1 14.79 -3.43 9.48
N LEU A 2 13.66 -3.15 8.82
CA LEU A 2 12.86 -4.16 8.12
C LEU A 2 13.24 -4.29 6.65
N LEU A 3 13.34 -3.15 5.95
CA LEU A 3 13.76 -3.08 4.56
C LEU A 3 15.00 -2.18 4.41
N ASP A 4 15.92 -2.62 3.57
CA ASP A 4 17.05 -1.82 3.10
C ASP A 4 17.04 -1.85 1.56
N ILE A 5 16.83 -0.69 0.96
CA ILE A 5 16.69 -0.51 -0.48
C ILE A 5 17.91 0.26 -0.96
N ARG A 6 18.72 -0.36 -1.82
CA ARG A 6 20.00 0.20 -2.28
C ARG A 6 19.98 0.37 -3.79
N GLN A 7 19.81 1.61 -4.26
CA GLN A 7 19.82 1.97 -5.67
C GLN A 7 18.91 1.09 -6.54
N ALA A 8 17.74 0.68 -5.99
CA ALA A 8 16.78 -0.14 -6.72
C ALA A 8 16.25 0.64 -7.92
N ALA A 9 16.44 0.10 -9.12
CA ALA A 9 16.00 0.71 -10.36
C ALA A 9 15.38 -0.31 -11.31
N VAL A 10 14.42 0.13 -12.11
CA VAL A 10 13.83 -0.65 -13.20
C VAL A 10 13.88 0.19 -14.47
N ASP A 11 14.47 -0.35 -15.52
CA ASP A 11 14.71 0.38 -16.77
C ASP A 11 13.42 1.06 -17.28
N GLN A 12 13.50 2.36 -17.53
CA GLN A 12 12.42 3.25 -18.00
C GLN A 12 11.19 3.35 -17.06
N ARG A 13 11.19 2.69 -15.87
CA ARG A 13 10.01 2.64 -14.97
C ARG A 13 10.31 3.18 -13.58
N LEU A 14 11.51 2.96 -13.08
CA LEU A 14 11.92 3.39 -11.74
C LEU A 14 13.34 3.95 -11.81
N PHE A 15 13.49 5.23 -11.47
CA PHE A 15 14.79 5.86 -11.24
C PHE A 15 15.44 5.27 -9.98
N PRO A 16 16.79 5.18 -9.89
CA PRO A 16 17.46 4.61 -8.72
C PRO A 16 16.92 5.17 -7.41
N PHE A 17 16.41 4.29 -6.57
CA PHE A 17 15.76 4.60 -5.31
C PHE A 17 16.49 3.90 -4.15
N SER A 18 16.75 4.65 -3.07
CA SER A 18 17.34 4.10 -1.85
C SER A 18 16.55 4.57 -0.64
N ALA A 19 16.29 3.67 0.30
CA ALA A 19 15.63 3.98 1.57
C ALA A 19 15.90 2.90 2.61
N GLU A 20 15.89 3.28 3.87
CA GLU A 20 15.85 2.38 5.01
C GLU A 20 14.48 2.48 5.68
N VAL A 21 13.91 1.34 6.07
CA VAL A 21 12.56 1.26 6.64
C VAL A 21 12.58 0.41 7.90
N ASP A 22 12.05 0.95 8.98
CA ASP A 22 11.83 0.22 10.22
C ASP A 22 10.44 -0.45 10.27
N SER A 23 10.25 -1.32 11.24
CA SER A 23 8.97 -2.00 11.45
C SER A 23 7.91 -1.04 12.01
N GLY A 24 6.64 -1.25 11.64
CA GLY A 24 5.49 -0.55 12.20
C GLY A 24 5.29 0.87 11.67
N GLN A 25 5.84 1.22 10.50
CA GLN A 25 5.70 2.54 9.88
C GLN A 25 4.64 2.55 8.78
N LEU A 26 3.92 3.66 8.66
CA LEU A 26 3.02 3.95 7.53
C LEU A 26 3.70 4.92 6.56
N ILE A 27 4.06 4.41 5.39
CA ILE A 27 4.79 5.15 4.36
C ILE A 27 3.88 5.39 3.16
N HIS A 28 3.75 6.64 2.76
CA HIS A 28 2.99 6.98 1.55
C HIS A 28 3.92 7.36 0.39
N LEU A 29 3.72 6.69 -0.75
CA LEU A 29 4.33 7.07 -2.02
C LEU A 29 3.44 8.09 -2.72
N VAL A 30 3.97 9.28 -2.93
CA VAL A 30 3.28 10.39 -3.58
C VAL A 30 4.05 10.79 -4.84
N GLY A 31 3.34 11.20 -5.86
CA GLY A 31 3.94 11.65 -7.12
C GLY A 31 3.01 11.48 -8.31
N PRO A 32 3.29 12.13 -9.44
CA PRO A 32 2.47 12.04 -10.64
C PRO A 32 2.46 10.62 -11.25
N ASN A 33 1.56 10.41 -12.20
CA ASN A 33 1.55 9.18 -12.97
C ASN A 33 2.87 9.03 -13.74
N GLY A 34 3.41 7.81 -13.78
CA GLY A 34 4.71 7.54 -14.39
C GLY A 34 5.93 7.84 -13.49
N ALA A 35 5.75 8.30 -12.25
CA ALA A 35 6.87 8.53 -11.32
C ALA A 35 7.56 7.26 -10.80
N GLY A 36 7.00 6.07 -11.09
CA GLY A 36 7.59 4.78 -10.69
C GLY A 36 6.98 4.15 -9.44
N LYS A 37 5.90 4.72 -8.85
CA LYS A 37 5.27 4.22 -7.61
C LYS A 37 4.90 2.74 -7.68
N SER A 38 4.11 2.35 -8.68
CA SER A 38 3.70 0.93 -8.87
C SER A 38 4.88 0.02 -9.18
N SER A 39 5.90 0.53 -9.90
CA SER A 39 7.12 -0.24 -10.18
C SER A 39 7.92 -0.48 -8.90
N LEU A 40 8.05 0.53 -8.03
CA LEU A 40 8.69 0.38 -6.72
C LEU A 40 7.93 -0.63 -5.86
N LEU A 41 6.60 -0.50 -5.73
CA LEU A 41 5.79 -1.46 -4.95
C LEU A 41 5.90 -2.88 -5.50
N ALA A 42 5.86 -3.07 -6.82
CA ALA A 42 6.02 -4.38 -7.43
C ALA A 42 7.44 -4.96 -7.23
N SER A 43 8.47 -4.11 -7.21
CA SER A 43 9.86 -4.52 -6.91
C SER A 43 9.99 -4.94 -5.45
N LEU A 44 9.44 -4.17 -4.50
CA LEU A 44 9.38 -4.54 -3.08
C LEU A 44 8.55 -5.81 -2.83
N ALA A 45 7.59 -6.06 -3.70
CA ALA A 45 6.82 -7.29 -3.71
C ALA A 45 7.58 -8.51 -4.26
N GLY A 46 8.78 -8.34 -4.81
CA GLY A 46 9.53 -9.41 -5.45
C GLY A 46 8.94 -9.88 -6.78
N LEU A 47 8.18 -9.00 -7.46
CA LEU A 47 7.53 -9.29 -8.74
C LEU A 47 8.23 -8.66 -9.94
N LEU A 48 9.17 -7.75 -9.71
CA LEU A 48 10.02 -7.14 -10.73
C LEU A 48 11.47 -7.23 -10.30
N ASP A 49 12.31 -7.66 -11.24
CA ASP A 49 13.76 -7.62 -11.07
C ASP A 49 14.24 -6.17 -11.06
N VAL A 50 15.18 -5.87 -10.18
CA VAL A 50 15.77 -4.54 -10.04
C VAL A 50 17.27 -4.57 -10.33
N LYS A 51 17.81 -3.46 -10.83
CA LYS A 51 19.22 -3.13 -10.68
C LYS A 51 19.40 -2.58 -9.26
N GLY A 52 20.50 -2.90 -8.60
CA GLY A 52 20.68 -2.62 -7.18
C GLY A 52 20.09 -3.72 -6.29
N ASP A 53 19.96 -3.46 -5.01
CA ASP A 53 19.57 -4.47 -4.01
C ASP A 53 18.33 -4.06 -3.22
N ILE A 54 17.51 -5.02 -2.87
CA ILE A 54 16.45 -4.91 -1.87
C ILE A 54 16.64 -6.04 -0.87
N LEU A 55 16.83 -5.67 0.40
CA LEU A 55 16.94 -6.61 1.50
C LEU A 55 15.70 -6.54 2.38
N LEU A 56 15.15 -7.69 2.74
CA LEU A 56 14.09 -7.85 3.75
C LEU A 56 14.68 -8.64 4.92
N ASN A 57 14.71 -8.06 6.14
CA ASN A 57 15.39 -8.63 7.30
C ASN A 57 16.84 -9.01 7.01
N ASP A 58 17.61 -8.11 6.43
CA ASP A 58 19.01 -8.27 6.04
C ASP A 58 19.29 -9.39 5.01
N GLU A 59 18.27 -10.03 4.47
CA GLU A 59 18.38 -11.06 3.41
C GLU A 59 17.94 -10.50 2.06
N PRO A 60 18.76 -10.64 0.98
CA PRO A 60 18.38 -10.17 -0.34
C PRO A 60 17.05 -10.77 -0.81
N LEU A 61 16.15 -9.93 -1.31
CA LEU A 61 14.80 -10.34 -1.70
C LEU A 61 14.80 -11.44 -2.78
N VAL A 62 15.80 -11.44 -3.66
CA VAL A 62 16.00 -12.46 -4.70
C VAL A 62 16.30 -13.86 -4.13
N ALA A 63 16.75 -13.95 -2.87
CA ALA A 63 17.00 -15.23 -2.20
C ALA A 63 15.75 -15.82 -1.54
N TRP A 64 14.66 -15.06 -1.45
CA TRP A 64 13.42 -15.52 -0.84
C TRP A 64 12.63 -16.41 -1.80
N ALA A 65 12.40 -17.64 -1.42
CA ALA A 65 11.43 -18.49 -2.14
C ALA A 65 10.02 -17.87 -2.04
N ALA A 66 9.27 -17.86 -3.15
CA ALA A 66 7.95 -17.23 -3.22
C ALA A 66 6.96 -17.65 -2.09
N PRO A 67 6.87 -18.94 -1.69
CA PRO A 67 5.99 -19.34 -0.58
C PRO A 67 6.46 -18.79 0.78
N ARG A 68 7.77 -18.63 0.99
CA ARG A 68 8.33 -18.02 2.20
C ARG A 68 8.03 -16.53 2.22
N LEU A 69 8.27 -15.82 1.11
CA LEU A 69 8.00 -14.41 0.97
C LEU A 69 6.52 -14.09 1.19
N ALA A 70 5.60 -14.90 0.67
CA ALA A 70 4.15 -14.73 0.81
C ALA A 70 3.66 -14.75 2.28
N ARG A 71 4.41 -15.37 3.19
CA ARG A 71 4.12 -15.35 4.64
C ARG A 71 4.52 -14.05 5.32
N HIS A 72 5.50 -13.34 4.76
CA HIS A 72 6.05 -12.11 5.33
C HIS A 72 5.50 -10.85 4.69
N ARG A 73 5.04 -10.95 3.44
CA ARG A 73 4.61 -9.80 2.64
C ARG A 73 3.28 -10.08 1.96
N ALA A 74 2.33 -9.12 2.07
CA ALA A 74 1.13 -9.06 1.24
C ALA A 74 1.21 -7.89 0.25
N TYR A 75 0.65 -8.04 -0.95
CA TYR A 75 0.67 -7.01 -1.99
C TYR A 75 -0.69 -6.89 -2.68
N LEU A 76 -1.20 -5.66 -2.71
CA LEU A 76 -2.38 -5.26 -3.46
C LEU A 76 -1.94 -4.48 -4.71
N PRO A 77 -1.96 -5.05 -5.92
CA PRO A 77 -1.64 -4.31 -7.14
C PRO A 77 -2.78 -3.33 -7.50
N GLN A 78 -2.48 -2.28 -8.25
CA GLN A 78 -3.45 -1.25 -8.66
C GLN A 78 -4.65 -1.86 -9.40
N GLN A 79 -4.40 -2.72 -10.37
CA GLN A 79 -5.44 -3.37 -11.15
C GLN A 79 -5.30 -4.88 -11.10
N GLN A 80 -6.42 -5.52 -10.83
CA GLN A 80 -6.55 -6.97 -10.95
C GLN A 80 -7.97 -7.26 -11.45
N ARG A 81 -8.06 -7.96 -12.57
CA ARG A 81 -9.36 -8.43 -13.06
C ARG A 81 -9.79 -9.65 -12.25
N PRO A 82 -11.01 -9.67 -11.74
CA PRO A 82 -11.51 -10.85 -11.05
C PRO A 82 -11.70 -12.03 -12.01
N SER A 83 -11.51 -13.24 -11.50
CA SER A 83 -11.97 -14.44 -12.21
C SER A 83 -13.50 -14.49 -12.20
N GLU A 84 -14.14 -14.51 -13.37
CA GLU A 84 -15.60 -14.37 -13.47
C GLU A 84 -16.39 -15.40 -12.65
N GLN A 85 -15.92 -16.64 -12.59
CA GLN A 85 -16.63 -17.77 -12.00
C GLN A 85 -16.21 -18.08 -10.56
N MET A 86 -15.09 -17.55 -10.07
CA MET A 86 -14.59 -17.86 -8.74
C MET A 86 -15.45 -17.20 -7.66
N PRO A 87 -15.96 -17.94 -6.65
CA PRO A 87 -16.65 -17.30 -5.52
C PRO A 87 -15.68 -16.54 -4.62
N VAL A 88 -16.18 -15.49 -3.96
CA VAL A 88 -15.40 -14.61 -3.06
C VAL A 88 -14.65 -15.41 -1.99
N TRP A 89 -15.32 -16.36 -1.32
CA TRP A 89 -14.69 -17.16 -0.26
C TRP A 89 -13.46 -17.93 -0.77
N HIS A 90 -13.50 -18.43 -2.00
CA HIS A 90 -12.38 -19.17 -2.58
C HIS A 90 -11.18 -18.25 -2.84
N TYR A 91 -11.43 -17.05 -3.38
CA TYR A 91 -10.38 -16.04 -3.55
C TYR A 91 -9.73 -15.66 -2.21
N LEU A 92 -10.53 -15.45 -1.16
CA LEU A 92 -10.04 -15.13 0.16
C LEU A 92 -9.17 -16.25 0.75
N LEU A 93 -9.58 -17.51 0.61
CA LEU A 93 -8.80 -18.66 1.07
C LEU A 93 -7.46 -18.83 0.33
N MET A 94 -7.33 -18.38 -0.92
CA MET A 94 -6.04 -18.40 -1.63
C MET A 94 -4.99 -17.50 -0.95
N HIS A 95 -5.40 -16.51 -0.16
CA HIS A 95 -4.54 -15.63 0.62
C HIS A 95 -4.29 -16.14 2.05
N ASP A 96 -5.01 -17.16 2.49
CA ASP A 96 -4.75 -17.80 3.78
C ASP A 96 -3.63 -18.84 3.66
N VAL A 97 -2.42 -18.38 3.94
CA VAL A 97 -1.20 -19.21 3.81
C VAL A 97 -1.09 -20.27 4.91
N GLN A 98 -1.78 -20.10 6.05
CA GLN A 98 -1.66 -20.97 7.22
C GLN A 98 -2.79 -21.97 7.36
N GLN A 99 -3.99 -21.65 6.89
CA GLN A 99 -5.19 -22.50 6.97
C GLN A 99 -5.47 -23.00 8.39
N THR A 100 -5.42 -22.12 9.36
CA THR A 100 -5.69 -22.40 10.79
C THR A 100 -7.02 -21.75 11.21
N SER A 101 -7.58 -22.23 12.33
CA SER A 101 -8.78 -21.57 12.90
C SER A 101 -8.54 -20.11 13.30
N ALA A 102 -7.30 -19.76 13.66
CA ALA A 102 -6.93 -18.38 13.97
C ALA A 102 -6.90 -17.50 12.70
N SER A 103 -6.37 -18.01 11.57
CA SER A 103 -6.39 -17.28 10.30
C SER A 103 -7.80 -17.12 9.75
N GLU A 104 -8.67 -18.12 9.95
CA GLU A 104 -10.07 -18.04 9.59
C GLU A 104 -10.83 -16.96 10.39
N GLN A 105 -10.62 -16.88 11.70
CA GLN A 105 -11.19 -15.82 12.54
C GLN A 105 -10.70 -14.43 12.11
N GLN A 106 -9.43 -14.30 11.77
CA GLN A 106 -8.85 -13.07 11.26
C GLN A 106 -9.50 -12.65 9.93
N LEU A 107 -9.70 -13.61 9.03
CA LEU A 107 -10.37 -13.38 7.76
C LEU A 107 -11.83 -12.93 7.98
N MET A 108 -12.57 -13.59 8.86
CA MET A 108 -13.94 -13.19 9.22
C MET A 108 -13.99 -11.77 9.77
N TYR A 109 -13.05 -11.39 10.65
CA TYR A 109 -12.95 -10.03 11.17
C TYR A 109 -12.83 -8.99 10.05
N PHE A 110 -11.96 -9.20 9.06
CA PHE A 110 -11.81 -8.26 7.95
C PHE A 110 -13.00 -8.27 6.99
N THR A 111 -13.62 -9.42 6.74
CA THR A 111 -14.83 -9.50 5.90
C THR A 111 -15.99 -8.74 6.50
N ASP A 112 -16.17 -8.82 7.82
CA ASP A 112 -17.21 -8.08 8.53
C ASP A 112 -16.90 -6.57 8.57
N ALA A 113 -15.67 -6.19 8.93
CA ALA A 113 -15.25 -4.80 8.99
C ALA A 113 -15.42 -4.09 7.64
N LEU A 114 -15.08 -4.77 6.54
CA LEU A 114 -15.19 -4.27 5.17
C LEU A 114 -16.58 -4.50 4.54
N LYS A 115 -17.56 -5.05 5.29
CA LYS A 115 -18.94 -5.29 4.87
C LYS A 115 -19.04 -6.10 3.57
N ILE A 116 -18.39 -7.24 3.55
CA ILE A 116 -18.43 -8.21 2.43
C ILE A 116 -18.87 -9.60 2.84
N SER A 117 -19.21 -9.85 4.10
CA SER A 117 -19.62 -11.15 4.63
C SER A 117 -20.85 -11.74 3.91
N ASP A 118 -21.78 -10.89 3.48
CA ASP A 118 -22.96 -11.28 2.70
C ASP A 118 -22.65 -11.60 1.22
N LYS A 119 -21.40 -11.40 0.78
CA LYS A 119 -20.95 -11.61 -0.60
C LYS A 119 -20.13 -12.89 -0.79
N LEU A 120 -19.80 -13.62 0.27
CA LEU A 120 -18.84 -14.73 0.24
C LEU A 120 -19.14 -15.80 -0.82
N HIS A 121 -20.40 -16.07 -1.08
CA HIS A 121 -20.81 -17.06 -2.09
C HIS A 121 -21.03 -16.50 -3.49
N ARG A 122 -20.90 -15.17 -3.68
CA ARG A 122 -21.03 -14.57 -5.01
C ARG A 122 -19.79 -14.83 -5.86
N PRO A 123 -19.97 -15.07 -7.18
CA PRO A 123 -18.88 -15.03 -8.15
C PRO A 123 -18.23 -13.64 -8.18
N LEU A 124 -16.91 -13.58 -8.28
CA LEU A 124 -16.16 -12.32 -8.32
C LEU A 124 -16.60 -11.40 -9.47
N GLY A 125 -16.96 -11.97 -10.63
CA GLY A 125 -17.44 -11.22 -11.78
C GLY A 125 -18.79 -10.52 -11.58
N GLN A 126 -19.53 -10.81 -10.51
CA GLN A 126 -20.79 -10.16 -10.16
C GLN A 126 -20.65 -9.05 -9.14
N LEU A 127 -19.43 -8.77 -8.68
CA LEU A 127 -19.15 -7.69 -7.74
C LEU A 127 -19.03 -6.34 -8.46
N SER A 128 -19.51 -5.29 -7.82
CA SER A 128 -19.17 -3.93 -8.23
C SER A 128 -17.68 -3.65 -8.01
N GLY A 129 -17.12 -2.61 -8.66
CA GLY A 129 -15.71 -2.26 -8.48
C GLY A 129 -15.34 -2.00 -7.01
N GLY A 130 -16.20 -1.30 -6.25
CA GLY A 130 -15.98 -1.06 -4.84
C GLY A 130 -16.11 -2.32 -3.96
N GLU A 131 -17.03 -3.24 -4.28
CA GLU A 131 -17.11 -4.53 -3.60
C GLU A 131 -15.87 -5.38 -3.86
N TRP A 132 -15.42 -5.44 -5.10
CA TRP A 132 -14.19 -6.13 -5.47
C TRP A 132 -12.96 -5.55 -4.75
N GLN A 133 -12.85 -4.22 -4.68
CA GLN A 133 -11.76 -3.58 -3.96
C GLN A 133 -11.76 -3.95 -2.47
N ARG A 134 -12.93 -4.00 -1.82
CA ARG A 134 -13.04 -4.41 -0.41
C ARG A 134 -12.70 -5.89 -0.20
N VAL A 135 -13.06 -6.77 -1.12
CA VAL A 135 -12.64 -8.19 -1.11
C VAL A 135 -11.12 -8.31 -1.17
N ARG A 136 -10.47 -7.57 -2.08
CA ARG A 136 -9.00 -7.55 -2.21
C ARG A 136 -8.32 -7.03 -0.95
N LEU A 137 -8.86 -5.97 -0.34
CA LEU A 137 -8.34 -5.44 0.93
C LEU A 137 -8.47 -6.47 2.05
N ALA A 138 -9.63 -7.13 2.20
CA ALA A 138 -9.80 -8.19 3.19
C ALA A 138 -8.76 -9.31 3.01
N ALA A 139 -8.50 -9.72 1.78
CA ALA A 139 -7.51 -10.75 1.46
C ALA A 139 -6.10 -10.37 1.92
N VAL A 140 -5.61 -9.18 1.53
CA VAL A 140 -4.23 -8.77 1.88
C VAL A 140 -4.08 -8.41 3.35
N PHE A 141 -5.12 -7.86 4.00
CA PHE A 141 -5.12 -7.60 5.43
C PHE A 141 -5.09 -8.90 6.23
N SER A 142 -5.89 -9.89 5.84
CA SER A 142 -5.86 -11.22 6.45
C SER A 142 -4.49 -11.88 6.26
N GLN A 143 -3.95 -11.83 5.05
CA GLN A 143 -2.64 -12.42 4.72
C GLN A 143 -1.53 -11.82 5.59
N VAL A 144 -1.44 -10.48 5.69
CA VAL A 144 -0.37 -9.83 6.45
C VAL A 144 -0.56 -9.93 7.97
N SER A 145 -1.78 -10.19 8.42
CA SER A 145 -2.11 -10.35 9.84
C SER A 145 -1.67 -11.70 10.43
N GLN A 146 -1.15 -12.61 9.61
CA GLN A 146 -0.61 -13.88 10.07
C GLN A 146 0.69 -13.67 10.87
N PRO A 147 1.12 -14.61 11.73
CA PRO A 147 2.22 -14.41 12.70
C PRO A 147 3.54 -13.94 12.10
N GLN A 148 3.83 -14.26 10.84
CA GLN A 148 5.06 -13.86 10.16
C GLN A 148 4.88 -12.60 9.28
N GLY A 149 3.66 -12.05 9.18
CA GLY A 149 3.37 -10.89 8.35
C GLY A 149 4.07 -9.64 8.88
N GLN A 150 4.83 -8.96 8.01
CA GLN A 150 5.66 -7.82 8.37
C GLN A 150 5.51 -6.63 7.42
N LEU A 151 5.15 -6.90 6.16
CA LEU A 151 5.12 -5.88 5.10
C LEU A 151 3.82 -5.95 4.30
N LEU A 152 3.10 -4.84 4.28
CA LEU A 152 1.90 -4.66 3.48
C LEU A 152 2.15 -3.60 2.40
N LEU A 153 2.06 -3.99 1.16
CA LEU A 153 2.26 -3.13 0.00
C LEU A 153 0.93 -2.89 -0.70
N LEU A 154 0.54 -1.62 -0.86
CA LEU A 154 -0.77 -1.26 -1.38
C LEU A 154 -0.64 -0.24 -2.53
N ASP A 155 -1.06 -0.62 -3.73
CA ASP A 155 -1.06 0.28 -4.87
C ASP A 155 -2.47 0.87 -5.07
N GLU A 156 -2.64 2.15 -4.74
CA GLU A 156 -3.90 2.90 -4.76
C GLU A 156 -5.06 2.20 -4.03
N PRO A 157 -4.90 1.84 -2.75
CA PRO A 157 -5.87 1.01 -2.02
C PRO A 157 -7.25 1.65 -1.88
N MET A 158 -7.33 2.98 -1.92
CA MET A 158 -8.58 3.73 -1.70
C MET A 158 -9.39 3.94 -2.99
N THR A 159 -8.85 3.59 -4.15
CA THR A 159 -9.55 3.75 -5.43
C THR A 159 -10.84 2.93 -5.45
N GLY A 160 -11.97 3.57 -5.76
CA GLY A 160 -13.29 2.94 -5.79
C GLY A 160 -13.97 2.77 -4.43
N LEU A 161 -13.37 3.26 -3.34
CA LEU A 161 -13.99 3.31 -2.01
C LEU A 161 -14.71 4.64 -1.80
N ASP A 162 -15.92 4.60 -1.26
CA ASP A 162 -16.60 5.80 -0.77
C ASP A 162 -15.98 6.31 0.55
N ILE A 163 -16.36 7.51 0.99
CA ILE A 163 -15.82 8.16 2.19
C ILE A 163 -15.99 7.28 3.44
N GLY A 164 -17.13 6.59 3.58
CA GLY A 164 -17.38 5.70 4.72
C GLY A 164 -16.45 4.48 4.70
N GLN A 165 -16.18 3.93 3.53
CA GLN A 165 -15.28 2.80 3.32
C GLN A 165 -13.81 3.20 3.53
N GLN A 166 -13.41 4.40 3.08
CA GLN A 166 -12.08 4.95 3.37
C GLN A 166 -11.88 5.12 4.89
N ALA A 167 -12.88 5.62 5.61
CA ALA A 167 -12.81 5.72 7.07
C ALA A 167 -12.72 4.35 7.77
N VAL A 168 -13.27 3.28 7.19
CA VAL A 168 -13.06 1.90 7.69
C VAL A 168 -11.62 1.46 7.44
N PHE A 169 -11.10 1.68 6.23
CA PHE A 169 -9.71 1.39 5.89
C PHE A 169 -8.75 2.06 6.87
N ASP A 170 -8.91 3.36 7.13
CA ASP A 170 -8.07 4.13 8.06
C ASP A 170 -8.13 3.58 9.50
N ARG A 171 -9.28 3.08 9.95
CA ARG A 171 -9.42 2.46 11.29
C ARG A 171 -8.75 1.09 11.41
N LEU A 172 -8.54 0.38 10.32
CA LEU A 172 -7.90 -0.93 10.33
C LEU A 172 -6.37 -0.85 10.36
N LEU A 173 -5.78 0.22 9.82
CA LEU A 173 -4.33 0.38 9.73
C LEU A 173 -3.62 0.42 11.09
N PRO A 174 -4.07 1.19 12.11
CA PRO A 174 -3.39 1.25 13.40
C PRO A 174 -3.17 -0.12 14.03
N GLY A 175 -4.16 -1.01 13.99
CA GLY A 175 -4.04 -2.35 14.53
C GLY A 175 -3.00 -3.24 13.83
N LEU A 176 -2.66 -2.95 12.57
CA LEU A 176 -1.56 -3.60 11.86
C LEU A 176 -0.21 -2.99 12.27
N LEU A 177 -0.12 -1.67 12.32
CA LEU A 177 1.10 -0.93 12.70
C LEU A 177 1.54 -1.28 14.13
N GLU A 178 0.60 -1.31 15.09
CA GLU A 178 0.85 -1.69 16.49
C GLU A 178 1.40 -3.12 16.63
N ARG A 179 1.08 -4.00 15.71
CA ARG A 179 1.64 -5.36 15.62
C ARG A 179 3.01 -5.42 14.94
N GLY A 180 3.56 -4.27 14.54
CA GLY A 180 4.85 -4.15 13.87
C GLY A 180 4.79 -4.36 12.35
N VAL A 181 3.59 -4.46 11.75
CA VAL A 181 3.46 -4.51 10.28
C VAL A 181 3.77 -3.13 9.70
N THR A 182 4.68 -3.06 8.77
CA THR A 182 4.97 -1.84 8.00
C THR A 182 4.06 -1.79 6.78
N VAL A 183 3.45 -0.63 6.54
CA VAL A 183 2.56 -0.40 5.41
C VAL A 183 3.19 0.61 4.47
N ILE A 184 3.37 0.24 3.21
CA ILE A 184 3.82 1.14 2.14
C ILE A 184 2.72 1.23 1.10
N MET A 185 2.15 2.43 0.91
CA MET A 185 1.03 2.60 -0.01
C MET A 185 1.20 3.78 -0.96
N SER A 186 0.77 3.63 -2.21
CA SER A 186 0.66 4.77 -3.10
C SER A 186 -0.63 5.55 -2.81
N SER A 187 -0.53 6.88 -2.86
CA SER A 187 -1.64 7.79 -2.59
C SER A 187 -1.67 8.95 -3.57
N HIS A 188 -2.87 9.35 -3.97
CA HIS A 188 -3.13 10.59 -4.72
C HIS A 188 -3.76 11.67 -3.85
N ASP A 189 -4.24 11.34 -2.65
CA ASP A 189 -4.79 12.30 -1.70
C ASP A 189 -3.68 12.84 -0.80
N LEU A 190 -3.23 14.06 -1.11
CA LEU A 190 -2.18 14.76 -0.35
C LEU A 190 -2.64 15.11 1.07
N ASN A 191 -3.91 15.44 1.25
CA ASN A 191 -4.45 15.79 2.57
C ASN A 191 -4.62 14.56 3.46
N HIS A 192 -5.00 13.42 2.89
CA HIS A 192 -4.99 12.15 3.59
C HIS A 192 -3.56 11.78 4.00
N THR A 193 -2.61 11.88 3.07
CA THR A 193 -1.18 11.62 3.33
C THR A 193 -0.64 12.53 4.43
N LEU A 194 -0.92 13.83 4.39
CA LEU A 194 -0.47 14.79 5.39
C LEU A 194 -0.96 14.47 6.82
N ARG A 195 -2.11 13.81 6.93
CA ARG A 195 -2.73 13.47 8.23
C ARG A 195 -2.33 12.11 8.78
N HIS A 196 -2.02 11.16 7.92
CA HIS A 196 -1.93 9.75 8.33
C HIS A 196 -0.54 9.14 8.17
N ALA A 197 0.27 9.60 7.21
CA ALA A 197 1.58 9.01 6.96
C ALA A 197 2.60 9.40 8.05
N ASP A 198 3.43 8.44 8.44
CA ASP A 198 4.64 8.70 9.25
C ASP A 198 5.76 9.25 8.37
N ILE A 199 5.89 8.68 7.16
CA ILE A 199 6.92 9.04 6.19
C ILE A 199 6.26 9.20 4.80
N VAL A 200 6.76 10.18 4.06
CA VAL A 200 6.41 10.38 2.64
C VAL A 200 7.63 10.14 1.76
N TRP A 201 7.42 9.37 0.70
CA TRP A 201 8.34 9.28 -0.43
C TRP A 201 7.73 10.04 -1.61
N LEU A 202 8.21 11.27 -1.83
CA LEU A 202 7.74 12.12 -2.94
C LEU A 202 8.56 11.80 -4.19
N MET A 203 7.94 11.07 -5.11
CA MET A 203 8.58 10.53 -6.29
C MET A 203 8.36 11.42 -7.51
N ARG A 204 9.42 11.58 -8.31
CA ARG A 204 9.40 12.28 -9.60
C ARG A 204 10.13 11.46 -10.65
N ALA A 205 9.57 11.39 -11.85
CA ALA A 205 10.21 10.66 -12.96
C ALA A 205 11.62 11.21 -13.26
N GLY A 206 12.59 10.33 -13.35
CA GLY A 206 13.97 10.68 -13.70
C GLY A 206 14.75 11.46 -12.64
N GLN A 207 14.29 11.52 -11.40
CA GLN A 207 14.96 12.23 -10.30
C GLN A 207 14.92 11.43 -9.00
N PRO A 208 15.87 11.67 -8.07
CA PRO A 208 15.81 11.11 -6.73
C PRO A 208 14.52 11.53 -6.02
N ALA A 209 13.93 10.61 -5.25
CA ALA A 209 12.78 10.91 -4.40
C ALA A 209 13.19 11.76 -3.19
N LEU A 210 12.29 12.68 -2.77
CA LEU A 210 12.41 13.32 -1.47
C LEU A 210 11.73 12.42 -0.43
N GLN A 211 12.36 12.28 0.74
CA GLN A 211 11.89 11.39 1.79
C GLN A 211 11.92 12.10 3.14
N GLY A 212 10.90 11.90 3.95
CA GLY A 212 10.85 12.49 5.29
C GLY A 212 9.45 12.63 5.84
N ASN A 213 9.32 13.45 6.88
CA ASN A 213 8.06 13.75 7.52
C ASN A 213 7.08 14.44 6.54
N PRO A 214 5.78 14.09 6.56
CA PRO A 214 4.78 14.68 5.66
C PRO A 214 4.77 16.22 5.65
N GLN A 215 4.92 16.87 6.80
CA GLN A 215 4.89 18.33 6.90
C GLN A 215 6.11 19.00 6.25
N GLU A 216 7.24 18.31 6.21
CA GLU A 216 8.49 18.81 5.61
C GLU A 216 8.55 18.54 4.11
N ILE A 217 7.97 17.43 3.67
CA ILE A 217 8.02 16.98 2.28
C ILE A 217 6.87 17.56 1.45
N LEU A 218 5.64 17.59 2.00
CA LEU A 218 4.45 18.05 1.27
C LEU A 218 4.26 19.57 1.40
N THR A 219 5.31 20.35 1.08
CA THR A 219 5.23 21.80 1.07
C THR A 219 4.63 22.33 -0.25
N PRO A 220 4.02 23.52 -0.25
CA PRO A 220 3.54 24.16 -1.48
C PRO A 220 4.63 24.26 -2.55
N GLU A 221 5.88 24.54 -2.17
CA GLU A 221 7.02 24.68 -3.07
C GLU A 221 7.33 23.35 -3.77
N HIS A 222 7.48 22.25 -3.01
CA HIS A 222 7.77 20.94 -3.56
C HIS A 222 6.64 20.45 -4.47
N LEU A 223 5.39 20.64 -4.03
CA LEU A 223 4.22 20.19 -4.78
C LEU A 223 4.00 21.02 -6.05
N SER A 224 4.18 22.36 -5.96
CA SER A 224 4.06 23.23 -7.13
C SER A 224 5.13 22.91 -8.18
N ALA A 225 6.36 22.65 -7.76
CA ALA A 225 7.44 22.24 -8.65
C ALA A 225 7.18 20.84 -9.26
N LEU A 226 6.58 19.92 -8.49
CA LEU A 226 6.30 18.56 -8.94
C LEU A 226 5.13 18.48 -9.93
N TYR A 227 4.01 19.11 -9.59
CA TYR A 227 2.76 19.02 -10.36
C TYR A 227 2.56 20.15 -11.37
N GLN A 228 3.44 21.17 -11.36
CA GLN A 228 3.36 22.36 -12.22
C GLN A 228 2.02 23.12 -12.05
N VAL A 229 1.50 23.14 -10.83
CA VAL A 229 0.26 23.83 -10.43
C VAL A 229 0.56 24.56 -9.12
N THR A 230 0.02 25.77 -8.95
CA THR A 230 0.23 26.55 -7.72
C THR A 230 -0.50 25.90 -6.55
N PHE A 231 0.26 25.39 -5.59
CA PHE A 231 -0.28 24.90 -4.30
C PHE A 231 -0.22 25.99 -3.24
N ARG A 232 -1.16 25.94 -2.32
CA ARG A 232 -1.16 26.74 -1.09
C ARG A 232 -1.49 25.85 0.09
N GLN A 233 -0.94 26.18 1.25
CA GLN A 233 -1.27 25.58 2.52
C GLN A 233 -2.20 26.50 3.30
N LEU A 234 -3.34 25.97 3.72
CA LEU A 234 -4.31 26.65 4.56
C LEU A 234 -4.27 26.06 5.97
N GLN A 235 -4.48 26.89 6.97
CA GLN A 235 -4.67 26.45 8.35
C GLN A 235 -6.15 26.62 8.71
N VAL A 236 -6.81 25.52 9.08
CA VAL A 236 -8.21 25.51 9.51
C VAL A 236 -8.29 24.73 10.82
N GLU A 237 -8.72 25.37 11.89
CA GLU A 237 -8.84 24.77 13.22
C GLU A 237 -7.56 24.07 13.70
N GLY A 238 -6.39 24.68 13.44
CA GLY A 238 -5.08 24.15 13.80
C GLY A 238 -4.57 22.99 12.93
N ARG A 239 -5.28 22.66 11.85
CA ARG A 239 -4.89 21.62 10.88
C ARG A 239 -4.45 22.22 9.56
N SER A 240 -3.41 21.65 8.97
CA SER A 240 -2.93 22.03 7.64
C SER A 240 -3.70 21.33 6.54
N PHE A 241 -4.07 22.08 5.50
CA PHE A 241 -4.68 21.58 4.29
C PHE A 241 -3.94 22.11 3.07
N LEU A 242 -3.72 21.24 2.10
CA LEU A 242 -3.14 21.55 0.81
C LEU A 242 -4.26 21.75 -0.21
N THR A 243 -4.18 22.82 -0.98
CA THR A 243 -5.16 23.13 -2.02
C THR A 243 -4.49 23.77 -3.22
N THR A 244 -5.12 23.67 -4.38
CA THR A 244 -4.70 24.35 -5.60
C THR A 244 -5.66 25.49 -5.91
N PHE A 245 -5.13 26.56 -6.45
CA PHE A 245 -5.90 27.68 -6.99
C PHE A 245 -5.59 27.78 -8.49
N ALA A 246 -6.63 27.77 -9.28
CA ALA A 246 -6.54 28.04 -10.70
C ALA A 246 -6.27 29.51 -10.97
#